data_c740c4dd9fc11d07d28a3623dcfee16d
#
_entry.id   c740c4dd9fc11d07d28a3623dcfee16d
#
_cell.length_a   1.000
_cell.length_b   1.000
_cell.length_c   1.000
_cell.angle_alpha   90.00
_cell.angle_beta   90.00
_cell.angle_gamma   90.00
#
_symmetry.space_group_name_H-M   'P 1'
#
loop_
_entity.id
_entity.type
_entity.pdbx_description
1 polymer ?
#
loop_
_entity_poly.entity_id
_entity_poly.type
_entity_poly.pdbx_seq_one_letter_code
_entity_poly.pdbx_strand_id
1 'polypeptide(L)'
;MTQDRNQAVDVVRAVALIGIAVVNLPFMAQPMETMLVTPAAAVDRVALYLVELVFQAKFFLLFSFVFGWGMEIQIQAAQRAGASFARRFSRRLAMLALFGALHAVLVFSGDILLLYAMLGLITWAVRGATSRRLLLIAGGMIPVAALSLMVLAVLFAEIPLPPAHPNLGGSYTETVLTRWRDWPQTFFFLLLFQGHLAFAAFLAGIVAARNGLFESGNALAKNLRRKVLPLLVLGLTINALYVASGAFGEASPVLASLGFCSLALGGPILATAYLGLILSLSDRVRFPRFFLLAGRNSLSCYVTQGLLAGLLFGGYGLGLFGTLGNLTLLALSFAVTILAMLPVVAFASRFGHGPLELLLRKVTYG
;
A
#
# COMPACT_ATOMS: atom_id res chain seq x y z
N MET A 1 25.41 14.99 -17.97
CA MET A 1 25.26 15.06 -16.51
C MET A 1 24.07 14.20 -16.14
N THR A 2 24.28 12.98 -15.69
CA THR A 2 23.24 12.10 -15.16
C THR A 2 22.75 12.77 -13.88
N GLN A 3 21.52 13.29 -13.96
CA GLN A 3 20.79 13.81 -12.81
C GLN A 3 20.86 12.76 -11.70
N ASP A 4 21.46 13.06 -10.55
CA ASP A 4 21.44 12.19 -9.37
C ASP A 4 19.97 11.86 -9.06
N ARG A 5 19.58 10.69 -9.53
CA ARG A 5 18.22 10.20 -9.36
C ARG A 5 18.01 10.05 -7.87
N ASN A 6 17.03 10.77 -7.35
CA ASN A 6 16.82 10.84 -5.92
C ASN A 6 16.55 9.46 -5.34
N GLN A 7 17.55 8.88 -4.67
CA GLN A 7 17.50 7.55 -4.08
C GLN A 7 16.36 7.43 -3.04
N ALA A 8 15.99 8.53 -2.38
CA ALA A 8 14.97 8.52 -1.35
C ALA A 8 13.61 8.02 -1.87
N VAL A 9 13.23 8.33 -3.12
CA VAL A 9 11.98 7.83 -3.71
C VAL A 9 12.00 6.32 -3.89
N ASP A 10 13.14 5.77 -4.36
CA ASP A 10 13.30 4.33 -4.52
C ASP A 10 13.30 3.63 -3.15
N VAL A 11 13.87 4.26 -2.11
CA VAL A 11 13.81 3.78 -0.71
C VAL A 11 12.38 3.81 -0.18
N VAL A 12 11.61 4.90 -0.38
CA VAL A 12 10.20 4.96 0.03
C VAL A 12 9.39 3.80 -0.57
N ARG A 13 9.60 3.51 -1.87
CA ARG A 13 8.92 2.38 -2.53
C ARG A 13 9.31 1.03 -1.96
N ALA A 14 10.61 0.82 -1.72
CA ALA A 14 11.10 -0.44 -1.16
C ALA A 14 10.59 -0.68 0.27
N VAL A 15 10.61 0.37 1.11
CA VAL A 15 10.05 0.32 2.47
C VAL A 15 8.53 0.08 2.43
N ALA A 16 7.82 0.75 1.50
CA ALA A 16 6.39 0.55 1.34
C ALA A 16 6.04 -0.88 0.91
N LEU A 17 6.84 -1.51 0.04
CA LEU A 17 6.67 -2.92 -0.33
C LEU A 17 6.75 -3.86 0.87
N ILE A 18 7.72 -3.65 1.77
CA ILE A 18 7.86 -4.45 2.98
C ILE A 18 6.60 -4.31 3.85
N GLY A 19 6.19 -3.08 4.13
CA GLY A 19 5.04 -2.85 4.98
C GLY A 19 3.71 -3.31 4.37
N ILE A 20 3.56 -3.24 3.05
CA ILE A 20 2.40 -3.78 2.33
C ILE A 20 2.36 -5.31 2.45
N ALA A 21 3.50 -6.00 2.34
CA ALA A 21 3.57 -7.45 2.52
C ALA A 21 3.17 -7.86 3.95
N VAL A 22 3.64 -7.12 4.97
CA VAL A 22 3.28 -7.39 6.37
C VAL A 22 1.77 -7.32 6.60
N VAL A 23 1.09 -6.38 5.94
CA VAL A 23 -0.38 -6.23 6.07
C VAL A 23 -1.12 -7.24 5.19
N ASN A 24 -0.66 -7.51 3.98
CA ASN A 24 -1.39 -8.32 3.01
C ASN A 24 -1.23 -9.83 3.22
N LEU A 25 -0.07 -10.27 3.73
CA LEU A 25 0.21 -11.70 3.86
C LEU A 25 -0.79 -12.44 4.77
N PRO A 26 -1.22 -11.90 5.93
CA PRO A 26 -2.26 -12.52 6.75
C PRO A 26 -3.57 -12.75 5.99
N PHE A 27 -4.01 -11.80 5.14
CA PHE A 27 -5.22 -11.95 4.32
C PHE A 27 -5.13 -13.07 3.27
N MET A 28 -3.92 -13.48 2.90
CA MET A 28 -3.69 -14.62 2.00
C MET A 28 -3.49 -15.93 2.76
N ALA A 29 -3.15 -15.85 4.05
CA ALA A 29 -2.71 -16.97 4.87
C ALA A 29 -3.77 -17.51 5.82
N GLN A 30 -4.75 -16.70 6.19
CA GLN A 30 -5.71 -17.03 7.25
C GLN A 30 -7.15 -16.85 6.80
N PRO A 31 -8.09 -17.69 7.32
CA PRO A 31 -9.51 -17.42 7.20
C PRO A 31 -9.88 -16.08 7.87
N MET A 32 -10.86 -15.38 7.31
CA MET A 32 -11.29 -14.07 7.84
C MET A 32 -11.74 -14.16 9.31
N GLU A 33 -12.43 -15.24 9.67
CA GLU A 33 -12.88 -15.44 11.06
C GLU A 33 -11.72 -15.49 12.05
N THR A 34 -10.61 -16.13 11.66
CA THR A 34 -9.39 -16.20 12.51
C THR A 34 -8.77 -14.82 12.68
N MET A 35 -8.82 -13.98 11.66
CA MET A 35 -8.27 -12.62 11.72
C MET A 35 -9.08 -11.67 12.60
N LEU A 36 -10.33 -12.00 12.88
CA LEU A 36 -11.25 -11.19 13.68
C LEU A 36 -11.29 -11.60 15.16
N VAL A 37 -10.57 -12.65 15.51
CA VAL A 37 -10.48 -13.14 16.90
C VAL A 37 -9.12 -12.81 17.47
N THR A 38 -9.09 -12.33 18.71
CA THR A 38 -7.84 -12.11 19.45
C THR A 38 -7.09 -13.43 19.66
N PRO A 39 -5.83 -13.57 19.21
CA PRO A 39 -5.08 -14.81 19.34
C PRO A 39 -4.92 -15.25 20.80
N ALA A 40 -5.07 -16.55 21.08
CA ALA A 40 -4.89 -17.10 22.40
C ALA A 40 -3.42 -17.02 22.87
N ALA A 41 -2.46 -17.29 21.97
CA ALA A 41 -1.03 -17.23 22.27
C ALA A 41 -0.56 -15.77 22.43
N ALA A 42 0.13 -15.49 23.54
CA ALA A 42 0.61 -14.12 23.85
C ALA A 42 1.55 -13.56 22.78
N VAL A 43 2.42 -14.40 22.21
CA VAL A 43 3.35 -13.99 21.15
C VAL A 43 2.64 -13.57 19.87
N ASP A 44 1.56 -14.23 19.51
CA ASP A 44 0.75 -13.89 18.34
C ASP A 44 -0.09 -12.62 18.56
N ARG A 45 -0.57 -12.40 19.81
CA ARG A 45 -1.22 -11.11 20.17
C ARG A 45 -0.25 -9.93 20.05
N VAL A 46 0.97 -10.09 20.57
CA VAL A 46 2.00 -9.04 20.46
C VAL A 46 2.32 -8.76 18.98
N ALA A 47 2.45 -9.81 18.17
CA ALA A 47 2.69 -9.65 16.73
C ALA A 47 1.52 -8.94 16.03
N LEU A 48 0.26 -9.32 16.33
CA LEU A 48 -0.93 -8.65 15.81
C LEU A 48 -0.94 -7.17 16.18
N TYR A 49 -0.80 -6.83 17.46
CA TYR A 49 -0.81 -5.44 17.91
C TYR A 49 0.34 -4.62 17.33
N LEU A 50 1.52 -5.22 17.13
CA LEU A 50 2.62 -4.58 16.44
C LEU A 50 2.27 -4.25 14.98
N VAL A 51 1.66 -5.21 14.26
CA VAL A 51 1.22 -5.01 12.88
C VAL A 51 0.16 -3.90 12.80
N GLU A 52 -0.84 -3.93 13.63
CA GLU A 52 -1.89 -2.93 13.69
C GLU A 52 -1.35 -1.53 14.02
N LEU A 53 -0.51 -1.43 15.05
CA LEU A 53 0.05 -0.16 15.51
C LEU A 53 0.99 0.47 14.47
N VAL A 54 1.88 -0.34 13.89
CA VAL A 54 3.02 0.15 13.10
C VAL A 54 2.77 0.05 11.61
N PHE A 55 2.04 -0.96 11.11
CA PHE A 55 1.95 -1.27 9.69
C PHE A 55 0.58 -0.95 9.10
N GLN A 56 -0.52 -1.29 9.79
CA GLN A 56 -1.88 -1.13 9.28
C GLN A 56 -2.19 0.31 8.86
N ALA A 57 -2.67 0.50 7.63
CA ALA A 57 -3.04 1.80 7.05
C ALA A 57 -1.91 2.84 6.89
N LYS A 58 -0.62 2.46 6.87
CA LYS A 58 0.51 3.40 6.72
C LYS A 58 1.25 3.24 5.41
N PHE A 59 1.56 2.01 5.02
CA PHE A 59 2.48 1.74 3.90
C PHE A 59 1.82 1.88 2.53
N PHE A 60 0.53 1.58 2.41
CA PHE A 60 -0.20 1.91 1.18
C PHE A 60 -0.27 3.43 0.97
N LEU A 61 -0.29 4.25 2.05
CA LEU A 61 -0.25 5.71 1.95
C LEU A 61 1.10 6.21 1.41
N LEU A 62 2.21 5.64 1.86
CA LEU A 62 3.53 5.94 1.30
C LEU A 62 3.58 5.60 -0.18
N PHE A 63 3.04 4.45 -0.56
CA PHE A 63 3.00 4.00 -1.96
C PHE A 63 2.09 4.91 -2.80
N SER A 64 0.91 5.27 -2.27
CA SER A 64 -0.01 6.23 -2.87
C SER A 64 0.65 7.61 -3.07
N PHE A 65 1.33 8.11 -2.06
CA PHE A 65 2.06 9.37 -2.13
C PHE A 65 3.09 9.37 -3.27
N VAL A 66 3.88 8.31 -3.39
CA VAL A 66 4.87 8.19 -4.48
C VAL A 66 4.20 8.01 -5.84
N PHE A 67 3.00 7.40 -5.91
CA PHE A 67 2.23 7.33 -7.16
C PHE A 67 1.83 8.73 -7.63
N GLY A 68 1.27 9.58 -6.76
CA GLY A 68 0.92 10.97 -7.06
C GLY A 68 2.14 11.81 -7.42
N TRP A 69 3.24 11.67 -6.67
CA TRP A 69 4.52 12.30 -7.00
C TRP A 69 5.00 11.89 -8.40
N GLY A 70 4.95 10.61 -8.72
CA GLY A 70 5.34 10.07 -10.03
C GLY A 70 4.45 10.57 -11.17
N MET A 71 3.16 10.82 -10.91
CA MET A 71 2.24 11.43 -11.88
C MET A 71 2.69 12.84 -12.27
N GLU A 72 3.00 13.69 -11.30
CA GLU A 72 3.48 15.07 -11.56
C GLU A 72 4.82 15.06 -12.33
N ILE A 73 5.76 14.19 -11.96
CA ILE A 73 7.02 14.02 -12.71
C ILE A 73 6.78 13.61 -14.16
N GLN A 74 5.78 12.76 -14.42
CA GLN A 74 5.41 12.36 -15.78
C GLN A 74 4.75 13.51 -16.57
N ILE A 75 3.94 14.36 -15.91
CA ILE A 75 3.38 15.58 -16.52
C ILE A 75 4.53 16.48 -16.97
N GLN A 76 5.47 16.79 -16.09
CA GLN A 76 6.61 17.65 -16.39
C GLN A 76 7.50 17.05 -17.50
N ALA A 77 7.71 15.72 -17.49
CA ALA A 77 8.48 15.04 -18.52
C ALA A 77 7.77 15.07 -19.90
N ALA A 78 6.45 14.91 -19.93
CA ALA A 78 5.67 15.02 -21.17
C ALA A 78 5.71 16.43 -21.74
N GLN A 79 5.56 17.46 -20.91
CA GLN A 79 5.66 18.86 -21.30
C GLN A 79 7.04 19.18 -21.90
N ARG A 80 8.12 18.76 -21.25
CA ARG A 80 9.50 18.96 -21.76
C ARG A 80 9.75 18.25 -23.09
N ALA A 81 9.08 17.12 -23.33
CA ALA A 81 9.22 16.33 -24.55
C ALA A 81 8.22 16.74 -25.66
N GLY A 82 7.37 17.74 -25.46
CA GLY A 82 6.31 18.11 -26.40
C GLY A 82 5.30 16.98 -26.66
N ALA A 83 5.19 16.00 -25.73
CA ALA A 83 4.38 14.82 -25.90
C ALA A 83 3.04 14.91 -25.16
N SER A 84 2.01 14.23 -25.66
CA SER A 84 0.70 14.17 -25.01
C SER A 84 0.78 13.37 -23.70
N PHE A 85 0.73 14.06 -22.56
CA PHE A 85 0.59 13.42 -21.26
C PHE A 85 -0.67 12.53 -21.20
N ALA A 86 -1.80 13.02 -21.71
CA ALA A 86 -3.07 12.30 -21.67
C ALA A 86 -2.97 10.89 -22.27
N ARG A 87 -2.40 10.77 -23.49
CA ARG A 87 -2.23 9.48 -24.15
C ARG A 87 -1.32 8.53 -23.37
N ARG A 88 -0.19 9.04 -22.86
CA ARG A 88 0.75 8.24 -22.06
C ARG A 88 0.12 7.78 -20.75
N PHE A 89 -0.57 8.70 -20.08
CA PHE A 89 -1.15 8.41 -18.76
C PHE A 89 -2.36 7.48 -18.85
N SER A 90 -3.26 7.65 -19.83
CA SER A 90 -4.40 6.75 -20.05
C SER A 90 -3.94 5.32 -20.36
N ARG A 91 -2.92 5.13 -21.22
CA ARG A 91 -2.32 3.82 -21.49
C ARG A 91 -1.73 3.19 -20.22
N ARG A 92 -1.05 4.00 -19.40
CA ARG A 92 -0.49 3.54 -18.13
C ARG A 92 -1.59 3.09 -17.17
N LEU A 93 -2.67 3.88 -17.01
CA LEU A 93 -3.79 3.52 -16.14
C LEU A 93 -4.52 2.28 -16.63
N ALA A 94 -4.73 2.15 -17.95
CA ALA A 94 -5.34 0.95 -18.54
C ALA A 94 -4.51 -0.33 -18.23
N MET A 95 -3.18 -0.23 -18.35
CA MET A 95 -2.31 -1.38 -18.01
C MET A 95 -2.30 -1.66 -16.50
N LEU A 96 -2.33 -0.64 -15.65
CA LEU A 96 -2.46 -0.86 -14.21
C LEU A 96 -3.80 -1.50 -13.84
N ALA A 97 -4.89 -1.07 -14.47
CA ALA A 97 -6.21 -1.68 -14.28
C ALA A 97 -6.22 -3.15 -14.72
N LEU A 98 -5.61 -3.45 -15.88
CA LEU A 98 -5.48 -4.82 -16.36
C LEU A 98 -4.64 -5.68 -15.40
N PHE A 99 -3.47 -5.19 -14.97
CA PHE A 99 -2.63 -5.92 -14.02
C PHE A 99 -3.36 -6.13 -12.69
N GLY A 100 -4.09 -5.09 -12.20
CA GLY A 100 -4.86 -5.20 -10.96
C GLY A 100 -5.99 -6.20 -11.07
N ALA A 101 -6.77 -6.18 -12.16
CA ALA A 101 -7.84 -7.14 -12.38
C ALA A 101 -7.31 -8.58 -12.47
N LEU A 102 -6.23 -8.80 -13.23
CA LEU A 102 -5.61 -10.12 -13.33
C LEU A 102 -5.03 -10.57 -11.98
N HIS A 103 -4.33 -9.68 -11.27
CA HIS A 103 -3.75 -10.00 -9.97
C HIS A 103 -4.82 -10.29 -8.93
N ALA A 104 -5.92 -9.51 -8.91
CA ALA A 104 -7.03 -9.71 -7.99
C ALA A 104 -7.68 -11.10 -8.13
N VAL A 105 -7.90 -11.55 -9.35
CA VAL A 105 -8.54 -12.84 -9.63
C VAL A 105 -7.56 -14.01 -9.51
N LEU A 106 -6.38 -13.87 -10.11
CA LEU A 106 -5.44 -14.98 -10.23
C LEU A 106 -4.55 -15.17 -8.99
N VAL A 107 -4.32 -14.11 -8.20
CA VAL A 107 -3.30 -14.12 -7.16
C VAL A 107 -3.86 -13.72 -5.79
N PHE A 108 -4.43 -12.50 -5.67
CA PHE A 108 -4.86 -11.93 -4.40
C PHE A 108 -6.00 -10.92 -4.56
N SER A 109 -7.20 -11.25 -4.07
CA SER A 109 -8.40 -10.42 -4.21
C SER A 109 -8.27 -9.02 -3.59
N GLY A 110 -7.39 -8.84 -2.61
CA GLY A 110 -7.07 -7.56 -1.98
C GLY A 110 -6.14 -6.65 -2.79
N ASP A 111 -6.09 -6.81 -4.13
CA ASP A 111 -5.26 -5.98 -5.02
C ASP A 111 -5.70 -4.52 -5.04
N ILE A 112 -4.71 -3.63 -4.92
CA ILE A 112 -4.93 -2.17 -4.92
C ILE A 112 -4.69 -1.51 -6.30
N LEU A 113 -4.12 -2.22 -7.27
CA LEU A 113 -3.70 -1.60 -8.56
C LEU A 113 -4.88 -1.11 -9.38
N LEU A 114 -6.01 -1.86 -9.38
CA LEU A 114 -7.24 -1.39 -10.04
C LEU A 114 -7.79 -0.14 -9.37
N LEU A 115 -7.83 -0.13 -8.03
CA LEU A 115 -8.23 1.06 -7.27
C LEU A 115 -7.33 2.26 -7.59
N TYR A 116 -6.01 2.05 -7.69
CA TYR A 116 -5.07 3.10 -8.09
C TYR A 116 -5.29 3.61 -9.51
N ALA A 117 -5.67 2.74 -10.43
CA ALA A 117 -6.02 3.16 -11.79
C ALA A 117 -7.27 4.06 -11.80
N MET A 118 -8.30 3.71 -11.04
CA MET A 118 -9.53 4.51 -10.90
C MET A 118 -9.27 5.84 -10.20
N LEU A 119 -8.58 5.82 -9.06
CA LEU A 119 -8.19 7.05 -8.34
C LEU A 119 -7.25 7.92 -9.18
N GLY A 120 -6.41 7.31 -10.01
CA GLY A 120 -5.56 7.99 -10.99
C GLY A 120 -6.35 8.80 -12.01
N LEU A 121 -7.51 8.30 -12.49
CA LEU A 121 -8.41 9.04 -13.37
C LEU A 121 -9.01 10.27 -12.66
N ILE A 122 -9.47 10.09 -11.42
CA ILE A 122 -10.02 11.19 -10.60
C ILE A 122 -8.93 12.24 -10.36
N THR A 123 -7.72 11.79 -9.99
CA THR A 123 -6.55 12.66 -9.78
C THR A 123 -6.19 13.41 -11.06
N TRP A 124 -6.29 12.75 -12.21
CA TRP A 124 -6.07 13.41 -13.50
C TRP A 124 -7.05 14.54 -13.76
N ALA A 125 -8.32 14.37 -13.42
CA ALA A 125 -9.34 15.42 -13.60
C ALA A 125 -9.02 16.68 -12.77
N VAL A 126 -8.49 16.52 -11.54
CA VAL A 126 -8.20 17.65 -10.64
C VAL A 126 -6.75 18.16 -10.69
N ARG A 127 -5.87 17.51 -11.45
CA ARG A 127 -4.42 17.80 -11.49
C ARG A 127 -4.05 19.25 -11.79
N GLY A 128 -4.90 19.97 -12.54
CA GLY A 128 -4.68 21.39 -12.90
C GLY A 128 -4.93 22.36 -11.75
N ALA A 129 -5.48 21.91 -10.64
CA ALA A 129 -5.74 22.75 -9.48
C ALA A 129 -4.43 23.24 -8.83
N THR A 130 -4.51 24.39 -8.16
CA THR A 130 -3.37 24.92 -7.37
C THR A 130 -3.00 23.99 -6.22
N SER A 131 -1.75 24.01 -5.79
CA SER A 131 -1.28 23.20 -4.65
C SER A 131 -2.15 23.39 -3.40
N ARG A 132 -2.60 24.64 -3.14
CA ARG A 132 -3.51 24.93 -2.02
C ARG A 132 -4.85 24.20 -2.17
N ARG A 133 -5.46 24.22 -3.36
CA ARG A 133 -6.73 23.51 -3.62
C ARG A 133 -6.56 22.00 -3.50
N LEU A 134 -5.48 21.44 -4.03
CA LEU A 134 -5.18 20.01 -3.88
C LEU A 134 -5.02 19.60 -2.41
N LEU A 135 -4.34 20.41 -1.59
CA LEU A 135 -4.22 20.14 -0.15
C LEU A 135 -5.55 20.30 0.61
N LEU A 136 -6.40 21.25 0.19
CA LEU A 136 -7.75 21.39 0.79
C LEU A 136 -8.62 20.16 0.46
N ILE A 137 -8.57 19.67 -0.78
CA ILE A 137 -9.27 18.43 -1.18
C ILE A 137 -8.71 17.24 -0.38
N ALA A 138 -7.38 17.11 -0.30
CA ALA A 138 -6.74 16.04 0.47
C ALA A 138 -7.13 16.08 1.96
N GLY A 139 -7.16 17.26 2.59
CA GLY A 139 -7.62 17.45 3.96
C GLY A 139 -9.09 17.11 4.14
N GLY A 140 -9.94 17.47 3.17
CA GLY A 140 -11.37 17.12 3.15
C GLY A 140 -11.63 15.61 3.03
N MET A 141 -10.68 14.84 2.48
CA MET A 141 -10.80 13.38 2.43
C MET A 141 -10.59 12.70 3.80
N ILE A 142 -10.00 13.37 4.77
CA ILE A 142 -9.82 12.81 6.12
C ILE A 142 -11.16 12.54 6.83
N PRO A 143 -12.07 13.53 6.97
CA PRO A 143 -13.38 13.27 7.57
C PRO A 143 -14.22 12.31 6.70
N VAL A 144 -14.11 12.34 5.38
CA VAL A 144 -14.77 11.36 4.50
C VAL A 144 -14.24 9.95 4.76
N ALA A 145 -12.94 9.78 4.92
CA ALA A 145 -12.34 8.49 5.30
C ALA A 145 -12.81 8.04 6.69
N ALA A 146 -12.86 8.94 7.67
CA ALA A 146 -13.35 8.60 9.01
C ALA A 146 -14.81 8.12 8.98
N LEU A 147 -15.67 8.79 8.23
CA LEU A 147 -17.06 8.36 8.01
C LEU A 147 -17.13 7.00 7.32
N SER A 148 -16.34 6.79 6.28
CA SER A 148 -16.26 5.54 5.53
C SER A 148 -15.80 4.38 6.42
N LEU A 149 -14.81 4.60 7.26
CA LEU A 149 -14.31 3.62 8.24
C LEU A 149 -15.34 3.34 9.34
N MET A 150 -16.09 4.35 9.77
CA MET A 150 -17.22 4.16 10.70
C MET A 150 -18.31 3.29 10.09
N VAL A 151 -18.66 3.52 8.82
CA VAL A 151 -19.63 2.67 8.09
C VAL A 151 -19.13 1.23 8.03
N LEU A 152 -17.84 1.00 7.75
CA LEU A 152 -17.27 -0.34 7.76
C LEU A 152 -17.34 -0.99 9.15
N ALA A 153 -17.05 -0.26 10.21
CA ALA A 153 -17.15 -0.78 11.58
C ALA A 153 -18.59 -1.23 11.92
N VAL A 154 -19.59 -0.44 11.52
CA VAL A 154 -21.01 -0.79 11.68
C VAL A 154 -21.37 -2.02 10.83
N LEU A 155 -20.95 -2.06 9.57
CA LEU A 155 -21.21 -3.22 8.70
C LEU A 155 -20.62 -4.51 9.26
N PHE A 156 -19.41 -4.47 9.81
CA PHE A 156 -18.79 -5.65 10.45
C PHE A 156 -19.49 -6.07 11.75
N ALA A 157 -20.12 -5.13 12.47
CA ALA A 157 -20.86 -5.44 13.68
C ALA A 157 -22.24 -6.08 13.39
N GLU A 158 -22.89 -5.66 12.29
CA GLU A 158 -24.28 -6.05 11.98
C GLU A 158 -24.39 -7.19 10.96
N ILE A 159 -23.41 -7.33 10.07
CA ILE A 159 -23.45 -8.36 9.02
C ILE A 159 -22.67 -9.58 9.48
N PRO A 160 -23.31 -10.76 9.57
CA PRO A 160 -22.60 -12.00 9.83
C PRO A 160 -21.47 -12.17 8.81
N LEU A 161 -20.29 -12.49 9.30
CA LEU A 161 -19.16 -12.78 8.42
C LEU A 161 -19.49 -13.97 7.53
N PRO A 162 -19.09 -13.93 6.25
CA PRO A 162 -19.23 -15.09 5.41
C PRO A 162 -18.47 -16.27 6.05
N PRO A 163 -19.00 -17.50 5.95
CA PRO A 163 -18.31 -18.65 6.49
C PRO A 163 -16.91 -18.78 5.89
N ALA A 164 -15.98 -19.36 6.66
CA ALA A 164 -14.62 -19.61 6.19
C ALA A 164 -14.63 -20.18 4.77
N HIS A 165 -13.86 -19.57 3.89
CA HIS A 165 -13.65 -20.13 2.56
C HIS A 165 -12.44 -21.07 2.58
N PRO A 166 -12.60 -22.36 2.97
CA PRO A 166 -11.50 -23.33 2.97
C PRO A 166 -10.87 -23.47 1.58
N ASN A 167 -11.59 -23.07 0.55
CA ASN A 167 -11.17 -23.13 -0.84
C ASN A 167 -9.96 -22.23 -1.17
N LEU A 168 -9.63 -21.23 -0.34
CA LEU A 168 -8.37 -20.48 -0.53
C LEU A 168 -7.12 -21.33 -0.24
N GLY A 169 -7.26 -22.39 0.57
CA GLY A 169 -6.25 -23.43 0.76
C GLY A 169 -6.38 -24.62 -0.19
N GLY A 170 -7.34 -24.62 -1.11
CA GLY A 170 -7.60 -25.69 -2.07
C GLY A 170 -6.75 -25.66 -3.32
N SER A 171 -7.24 -26.33 -4.39
CA SER A 171 -6.63 -26.31 -5.71
C SER A 171 -6.57 -24.89 -6.29
N TYR A 172 -5.69 -24.67 -7.27
CA TYR A 172 -5.58 -23.33 -7.92
C TYR A 172 -6.90 -22.89 -8.54
N THR A 173 -7.61 -23.80 -9.21
CA THR A 173 -8.91 -23.49 -9.83
C THR A 173 -9.96 -23.06 -8.77
N GLU A 174 -10.04 -23.77 -7.66
CA GLU A 174 -10.94 -23.41 -6.56
C GLU A 174 -10.61 -22.05 -5.98
N THR A 175 -9.33 -21.76 -5.77
CA THR A 175 -8.89 -20.45 -5.26
C THR A 175 -9.20 -19.32 -6.23
N VAL A 176 -9.03 -19.51 -7.55
CA VAL A 176 -9.38 -18.52 -8.58
C VAL A 176 -10.89 -18.26 -8.61
N LEU A 177 -11.71 -19.32 -8.58
CA LEU A 177 -13.17 -19.20 -8.57
C LEU A 177 -13.66 -18.47 -7.31
N THR A 178 -13.07 -18.78 -6.16
CA THR A 178 -13.39 -18.10 -4.90
C THR A 178 -13.03 -16.62 -4.99
N ARG A 179 -11.82 -16.26 -5.43
CA ARG A 179 -11.41 -14.86 -5.60
C ARG A 179 -12.29 -14.12 -6.60
N TRP A 180 -12.65 -14.75 -7.71
CA TRP A 180 -13.56 -14.15 -8.70
C TRP A 180 -14.92 -13.81 -8.09
N ARG A 181 -15.48 -14.72 -7.27
CA ARG A 181 -16.77 -14.54 -6.60
C ARG A 181 -16.69 -13.43 -5.55
N ASP A 182 -15.63 -13.41 -4.75
CA ASP A 182 -15.49 -12.51 -3.60
C ASP A 182 -14.91 -11.14 -3.97
N TRP A 183 -14.34 -11.02 -5.18
CA TRP A 183 -13.65 -9.80 -5.60
C TRP A 183 -14.51 -8.52 -5.56
N PRO A 184 -15.78 -8.50 -6.00
CA PRO A 184 -16.59 -7.27 -5.94
C PRO A 184 -16.76 -6.75 -4.51
N GLN A 185 -16.99 -7.63 -3.55
CA GLN A 185 -17.11 -7.29 -2.13
C GLN A 185 -15.78 -6.80 -1.57
N THR A 186 -14.68 -7.51 -1.87
CA THR A 186 -13.33 -7.12 -1.46
C THR A 186 -12.94 -5.77 -2.05
N PHE A 187 -13.26 -5.52 -3.32
CA PHE A 187 -12.98 -4.24 -3.96
C PHE A 187 -13.76 -3.09 -3.31
N PHE A 188 -15.05 -3.31 -2.98
CA PHE A 188 -15.86 -2.33 -2.26
C PHE A 188 -15.30 -2.05 -0.86
N PHE A 189 -14.87 -3.08 -0.14
CA PHE A 189 -14.16 -2.93 1.13
C PHE A 189 -12.89 -2.08 0.97
N LEU A 190 -12.05 -2.37 -0.03
CA LEU A 190 -10.83 -1.60 -0.28
C LEU A 190 -11.12 -0.14 -0.63
N LEU A 191 -12.18 0.11 -1.39
CA LEU A 191 -12.62 1.48 -1.72
C LEU A 191 -12.97 2.26 -0.46
N LEU A 192 -13.74 1.67 0.46
CA LEU A 192 -14.12 2.30 1.71
C LEU A 192 -12.95 2.43 2.69
N PHE A 193 -12.12 1.39 2.81
CA PHE A 193 -11.03 1.35 3.78
C PHE A 193 -9.82 2.20 3.35
N GLN A 194 -9.46 2.18 2.07
CA GLN A 194 -8.21 2.79 1.58
C GLN A 194 -8.44 3.93 0.59
N GLY A 195 -9.53 3.90 -0.18
CA GLY A 195 -9.72 4.76 -1.36
C GLY A 195 -9.56 6.25 -1.06
N HIS A 196 -10.24 6.76 -0.05
CA HIS A 196 -10.24 8.18 0.32
C HIS A 196 -8.85 8.65 0.77
N LEU A 197 -8.19 7.85 1.61
CA LEU A 197 -6.84 8.16 2.11
C LEU A 197 -5.79 8.01 1.01
N ALA A 198 -5.92 7.02 0.12
CA ALA A 198 -5.05 6.85 -1.03
C ALA A 198 -5.16 8.03 -2.00
N PHE A 199 -6.39 8.51 -2.26
CA PHE A 199 -6.62 9.70 -3.07
C PHE A 199 -6.00 10.96 -2.43
N ALA A 200 -6.20 11.16 -1.12
CA ALA A 200 -5.54 12.24 -0.39
C ALA A 200 -4.01 12.19 -0.52
N ALA A 201 -3.43 11.00 -0.38
CA ALA A 201 -1.99 10.79 -0.53
C ALA A 201 -1.50 11.04 -1.96
N PHE A 202 -2.29 10.69 -3.01
CA PHE A 202 -1.97 11.05 -4.40
C PHE A 202 -1.85 12.57 -4.57
N LEU A 203 -2.82 13.33 -4.05
CA LEU A 203 -2.82 14.79 -4.13
C LEU A 203 -1.64 15.39 -3.37
N ALA A 204 -1.35 14.90 -2.17
CA ALA A 204 -0.18 15.30 -1.40
C ALA A 204 1.14 15.01 -2.13
N GLY A 205 1.22 13.87 -2.83
CA GLY A 205 2.37 13.49 -3.66
C GLY A 205 2.59 14.46 -4.83
N ILE A 206 1.53 14.86 -5.53
CA ILE A 206 1.60 15.89 -6.58
C ILE A 206 2.15 17.20 -6.02
N VAL A 207 1.61 17.65 -4.90
CA VAL A 207 2.06 18.90 -4.26
C VAL A 207 3.51 18.80 -3.81
N ALA A 208 3.93 17.67 -3.27
CA ALA A 208 5.31 17.40 -2.88
C ALA A 208 6.26 17.46 -4.10
N ALA A 209 5.85 16.93 -5.26
CA ALA A 209 6.63 17.00 -6.49
C ALA A 209 6.78 18.45 -6.99
N ARG A 210 5.70 19.23 -6.97
CA ARG A 210 5.72 20.66 -7.36
C ARG A 210 6.61 21.50 -6.46
N ASN A 211 6.74 21.12 -5.19
CA ASN A 211 7.59 21.82 -4.23
C ASN A 211 9.00 21.20 -4.11
N GLY A 212 9.37 20.25 -4.97
CA GLY A 212 10.72 19.68 -4.99
C GLY A 212 11.10 18.91 -3.72
N LEU A 213 10.15 18.26 -3.02
CA LEU A 213 10.38 17.62 -1.71
C LEU A 213 11.64 16.74 -1.68
N PHE A 214 11.89 16.01 -2.75
CA PHE A 214 13.04 15.12 -2.85
C PHE A 214 14.31 15.77 -3.42
N GLU A 215 14.33 17.07 -3.62
CA GLU A 215 15.52 17.81 -4.06
C GLU A 215 16.45 18.13 -2.88
N SER A 216 17.75 18.14 -3.15
CA SER A 216 18.75 18.44 -2.13
C SER A 216 18.55 19.84 -1.54
N GLY A 217 18.60 19.92 -0.21
CA GLY A 217 18.46 21.20 0.49
C GLY A 217 17.03 21.74 0.63
N ASN A 218 16.02 21.02 0.15
CA ASN A 218 14.64 21.46 0.19
C ASN A 218 14.14 21.80 1.62
N ALA A 219 13.49 22.96 1.77
CA ALA A 219 13.02 23.46 3.06
C ALA A 219 11.90 22.61 3.67
N LEU A 220 10.98 22.08 2.82
CA LEU A 220 9.91 21.21 3.26
C LEU A 220 10.48 19.88 3.80
N ALA A 221 11.46 19.29 3.12
CA ALA A 221 12.16 18.11 3.59
C ALA A 221 12.89 18.34 4.93
N LYS A 222 13.58 19.49 5.09
CA LYS A 222 14.21 19.86 6.36
C LYS A 222 13.20 19.99 7.50
N ASN A 223 12.06 20.64 7.25
CA ASN A 223 11.00 20.79 8.23
C ASN A 223 10.40 19.42 8.62
N LEU A 224 10.15 18.55 7.65
CA LEU A 224 9.62 17.20 7.89
C LEU A 224 10.57 16.37 8.76
N ARG A 225 11.88 16.40 8.47
CA ARG A 225 12.89 15.70 9.28
C ARG A 225 12.91 16.17 10.74
N ARG A 226 12.74 17.47 11.00
CA ARG A 226 12.67 18.01 12.35
C ARG A 226 11.43 17.57 13.11
N LYS A 227 10.35 17.28 12.40
CA LYS A 227 9.05 16.89 12.98
C LYS A 227 8.86 15.37 13.10
N VAL A 228 9.87 14.55 12.75
CA VAL A 228 9.75 13.07 12.80
C VAL A 228 9.32 12.60 14.19
N LEU A 229 10.01 13.00 15.24
CA LEU A 229 9.71 12.55 16.59
C LEU A 229 8.31 12.94 17.07
N PRO A 230 7.88 14.22 17.02
CA PRO A 230 6.51 14.57 17.41
C PRO A 230 5.44 13.90 16.53
N LEU A 231 5.68 13.70 15.23
CA LEU A 231 4.75 12.99 14.35
C LEU A 231 4.70 11.48 14.68
N LEU A 232 5.83 10.86 15.05
CA LEU A 232 5.84 9.47 15.52
C LEU A 232 5.03 9.32 16.81
N VAL A 233 5.30 10.17 17.80
CA VAL A 233 4.57 10.12 19.09
C VAL A 233 3.08 10.32 18.87
N LEU A 234 2.69 11.39 18.16
CA LEU A 234 1.28 11.68 17.88
C LEU A 234 0.61 10.56 17.09
N GLY A 235 1.27 10.09 16.02
CA GLY A 235 0.74 9.04 15.17
C GLY A 235 0.59 7.71 15.90
N LEU A 236 1.57 7.30 16.71
CA LEU A 236 1.48 6.09 17.53
C LEU A 236 0.37 6.20 18.59
N THR A 237 0.25 7.34 19.28
CA THR A 237 -0.81 7.57 20.27
C THR A 237 -2.20 7.44 19.65
N ILE A 238 -2.43 8.04 18.47
CA ILE A 238 -3.73 7.95 17.80
C ILE A 238 -3.98 6.51 17.30
N ASN A 239 -2.98 5.84 16.72
CA ASN A 239 -3.14 4.44 16.27
C ASN A 239 -3.30 3.46 17.45
N ALA A 240 -2.82 3.78 18.65
CA ALA A 240 -3.05 2.98 19.85
C ALA A 240 -4.55 2.87 20.20
N LEU A 241 -5.37 3.85 19.81
CA LEU A 241 -6.84 3.77 19.95
C LEU A 241 -7.41 2.63 19.08
N TYR A 242 -6.89 2.45 17.86
CA TYR A 242 -7.29 1.34 16.98
C TYR A 242 -6.95 0.00 17.61
N VAL A 243 -5.73 -0.16 18.12
CA VAL A 243 -5.28 -1.39 18.80
C VAL A 243 -6.11 -1.65 20.06
N ALA A 244 -6.28 -0.63 20.91
CA ALA A 244 -7.01 -0.74 22.17
C ALA A 244 -8.52 -0.98 21.97
N SER A 245 -9.07 -0.58 20.83
CA SER A 245 -10.48 -0.84 20.50
C SER A 245 -10.76 -2.30 20.17
N GLY A 246 -9.73 -3.12 19.91
CA GLY A 246 -9.93 -4.49 19.42
C GLY A 246 -10.85 -4.49 18.21
N ALA A 247 -10.56 -3.68 17.20
CA ALA A 247 -11.51 -3.25 16.16
C ALA A 247 -12.24 -4.39 15.43
N PHE A 248 -11.72 -5.60 15.50
CA PHE A 248 -12.32 -6.82 14.97
C PHE A 248 -12.68 -7.85 16.08
N GLY A 249 -12.54 -7.50 17.36
CA GLY A 249 -12.71 -8.43 18.47
C GLY A 249 -13.91 -8.13 19.38
N GLU A 250 -13.75 -8.36 20.67
CA GLU A 250 -14.79 -8.29 21.70
C GLU A 250 -15.22 -6.86 22.08
N ALA A 251 -14.76 -5.83 21.39
CA ALA A 251 -15.07 -4.44 21.70
C ALA A 251 -16.55 -4.10 21.46
N SER A 252 -17.07 -3.18 22.23
CA SER A 252 -18.39 -2.60 21.91
C SER A 252 -18.38 -1.95 20.53
N PRO A 253 -19.51 -1.93 19.78
CA PRO A 253 -19.59 -1.32 18.45
C PRO A 253 -19.13 0.14 18.42
N VAL A 254 -19.38 0.87 19.50
CA VAL A 254 -18.93 2.26 19.65
C VAL A 254 -17.39 2.34 19.71
N LEU A 255 -16.76 1.50 20.52
CA LEU A 255 -15.31 1.49 20.68
C LEU A 255 -14.63 1.04 19.39
N ALA A 256 -15.15 0.00 18.72
CA ALA A 256 -14.68 -0.44 17.40
C ALA A 256 -14.77 0.69 16.36
N SER A 257 -15.90 1.41 16.31
CA SER A 257 -16.07 2.54 15.40
C SER A 257 -15.06 3.67 15.67
N LEU A 258 -14.81 4.02 16.93
CA LEU A 258 -13.80 5.00 17.30
C LEU A 258 -12.39 4.55 16.90
N GLY A 259 -12.08 3.27 17.09
CA GLY A 259 -10.81 2.68 16.66
C GLY A 259 -10.61 2.78 15.14
N PHE A 260 -11.60 2.38 14.36
CA PHE A 260 -11.54 2.53 12.90
C PHE A 260 -11.39 3.98 12.46
N CYS A 261 -12.16 4.91 13.05
CA CYS A 261 -12.07 6.34 12.75
C CYS A 261 -10.67 6.90 13.05
N SER A 262 -10.00 6.39 14.10
CA SER A 262 -8.65 6.84 14.46
C SER A 262 -7.62 6.60 13.36
N LEU A 263 -7.79 5.56 12.53
CA LEU A 263 -6.93 5.28 11.39
C LEU A 263 -6.94 6.40 10.34
N ALA A 264 -8.07 7.11 10.19
CA ALA A 264 -8.18 8.22 9.23
C ALA A 264 -7.21 9.38 9.54
N LEU A 265 -6.88 9.59 10.81
CA LEU A 265 -5.90 10.59 11.26
C LEU A 265 -4.53 9.95 11.54
N GLY A 266 -4.52 8.89 12.32
CA GLY A 266 -3.29 8.23 12.76
C GLY A 266 -2.47 7.66 11.62
N GLY A 267 -3.13 7.07 10.60
CA GLY A 267 -2.48 6.54 9.41
C GLY A 267 -1.65 7.59 8.64
N PRO A 268 -2.27 8.69 8.16
CA PRO A 268 -1.55 9.76 7.46
C PRO A 268 -0.45 10.42 8.29
N ILE A 269 -0.68 10.67 9.59
CA ILE A 269 0.31 11.27 10.48
C ILE A 269 1.54 10.36 10.59
N LEU A 270 1.33 9.06 10.84
CA LEU A 270 2.42 8.10 10.99
C LEU A 270 3.12 7.82 9.66
N ALA A 271 2.40 7.74 8.55
CA ALA A 271 2.99 7.65 7.20
C ALA A 271 3.87 8.87 6.88
N THR A 272 3.44 10.08 7.30
CA THR A 272 4.23 11.31 7.16
C THR A 272 5.49 11.27 8.02
N ALA A 273 5.41 10.73 9.24
CA ALA A 273 6.57 10.50 10.09
C ALA A 273 7.57 9.52 9.44
N TYR A 274 7.08 8.42 8.88
CA TYR A 274 7.92 7.44 8.15
C TYR A 274 8.59 8.06 6.93
N LEU A 275 7.88 8.89 6.16
CA LEU A 275 8.48 9.64 5.07
C LEU A 275 9.62 10.54 5.56
N GLY A 276 9.42 11.28 6.65
CA GLY A 276 10.46 12.11 7.28
C GLY A 276 11.65 11.30 7.77
N LEU A 277 11.41 10.11 8.35
CA LEU A 277 12.46 9.19 8.78
C LEU A 277 13.27 8.67 7.60
N ILE A 278 12.62 8.24 6.51
CA ILE A 278 13.27 7.76 5.29
C ILE A 278 14.12 8.88 4.68
N LEU A 279 13.62 10.12 4.61
CA LEU A 279 14.38 11.26 4.15
C LEU A 279 15.62 11.53 5.02
N SER A 280 15.49 11.37 6.34
CA SER A 280 16.60 11.54 7.29
C SER A 280 17.68 10.46 7.13
N LEU A 281 17.24 9.21 6.92
CA LEU A 281 18.14 8.08 6.70
C LEU A 281 18.82 8.15 5.32
N SER A 282 18.11 8.58 4.28
CA SER A 282 18.65 8.68 2.92
C SER A 282 19.79 9.69 2.79
N ASP A 283 19.88 10.66 3.70
CA ASP A 283 21.01 11.61 3.74
C ASP A 283 22.24 11.04 4.47
N ARG A 284 22.04 10.07 5.35
CA ARG A 284 23.08 9.55 6.26
C ARG A 284 23.60 8.18 5.86
N VAL A 285 22.76 7.38 5.21
CA VAL A 285 23.02 5.97 4.89
C VAL A 285 22.99 5.76 3.39
N ARG A 286 24.01 5.08 2.85
CA ARG A 286 23.98 4.58 1.47
C ARG A 286 23.25 3.25 1.46
N PHE A 287 22.06 3.24 0.87
CA PHE A 287 21.29 2.01 0.72
C PHE A 287 21.92 1.07 -0.31
N PRO A 288 21.91 -0.26 -0.07
CA PRO A 288 22.40 -1.23 -1.04
C PRO A 288 21.72 -1.11 -2.39
N ARG A 289 22.47 -1.29 -3.48
CA ARG A 289 21.94 -1.26 -4.86
C ARG A 289 20.75 -2.23 -5.05
N PHE A 290 20.80 -3.38 -4.40
CA PHE A 290 19.71 -4.36 -4.36
C PHE A 290 18.39 -3.71 -3.92
N PHE A 291 18.40 -3.00 -2.81
CA PHE A 291 17.23 -2.36 -2.22
C PHE A 291 16.66 -1.23 -3.11
N LEU A 292 17.55 -0.41 -3.68
CA LEU A 292 17.16 0.65 -4.60
C LEU A 292 16.56 0.10 -5.90
N LEU A 293 17.12 -0.97 -6.45
CA LEU A 293 16.57 -1.63 -7.64
C LEU A 293 15.21 -2.27 -7.36
N ALA A 294 15.02 -2.88 -6.18
CA ALA A 294 13.72 -3.42 -5.77
C ALA A 294 12.65 -2.32 -5.69
N GLY A 295 12.95 -1.20 -5.02
CA GLY A 295 12.03 -0.05 -4.95
C GLY A 295 11.70 0.54 -6.33
N ARG A 296 12.68 0.60 -7.23
CA ARG A 296 12.49 1.04 -8.62
C ARG A 296 11.57 0.14 -9.42
N ASN A 297 11.58 -1.15 -9.11
CA ASN A 297 10.81 -2.20 -9.76
C ASN A 297 9.73 -2.77 -8.83
N SER A 298 9.08 -1.86 -8.10
CA SER A 298 8.12 -2.19 -7.04
C SER A 298 6.86 -2.91 -7.54
N LEU A 299 6.42 -2.67 -8.76
CA LEU A 299 5.26 -3.37 -9.35
C LEU A 299 5.56 -4.87 -9.55
N SER A 300 6.71 -5.19 -10.16
CA SER A 300 7.14 -6.58 -10.32
C SER A 300 7.37 -7.26 -8.96
N CYS A 301 8.00 -6.57 -8.00
CA CYS A 301 8.20 -7.12 -6.65
C CYS A 301 6.87 -7.41 -5.96
N TYR A 302 5.90 -6.49 -6.03
CA TYR A 302 4.57 -6.66 -5.44
C TYR A 302 3.82 -7.88 -5.99
N VAL A 303 3.78 -8.02 -7.31
CA VAL A 303 3.12 -9.19 -7.93
C VAL A 303 3.86 -10.48 -7.59
N THR A 304 5.19 -10.47 -7.55
CA THR A 304 5.98 -11.64 -7.15
C THR A 304 5.77 -12.02 -5.69
N GLN A 305 5.57 -11.04 -4.78
CA GLN A 305 5.17 -11.31 -3.38
C GLN A 305 3.86 -12.10 -3.33
N GLY A 306 2.83 -11.66 -4.08
CA GLY A 306 1.55 -12.33 -4.15
C GLY A 306 1.67 -13.77 -4.71
N LEU A 307 2.46 -13.97 -5.78
CA LEU A 307 2.71 -15.30 -6.33
C LEU A 307 3.38 -16.23 -5.33
N LEU A 308 4.41 -15.76 -4.63
CA LEU A 308 5.08 -16.55 -3.58
C LEU A 308 4.13 -16.87 -2.42
N ALA A 309 3.33 -15.91 -1.97
CA ALA A 309 2.32 -16.14 -0.95
C ALA A 309 1.27 -17.18 -1.39
N GLY A 310 0.81 -17.11 -2.65
CA GLY A 310 -0.10 -18.11 -3.22
C GLY A 310 0.50 -19.52 -3.21
N LEU A 311 1.80 -19.67 -3.52
CA LEU A 311 2.50 -20.94 -3.43
C LEU A 311 2.71 -21.44 -2.00
N LEU A 312 2.88 -20.52 -1.04
CA LEU A 312 3.02 -20.90 0.36
C LEU A 312 1.69 -21.40 0.95
N PHE A 313 0.59 -20.68 0.70
CA PHE A 313 -0.66 -20.92 1.39
C PHE A 313 -1.65 -21.78 0.61
N GLY A 314 -1.68 -21.69 -0.73
CA GLY A 314 -2.58 -22.51 -1.55
C GLY A 314 -2.26 -24.00 -1.49
N GLY A 315 -3.28 -24.85 -1.57
CA GLY A 315 -3.11 -26.30 -1.62
C GLY A 315 -2.42 -26.82 -2.89
N TYR A 316 -2.30 -25.94 -3.89
CA TYR A 316 -1.50 -26.19 -5.09
C TYR A 316 0.02 -25.92 -4.88
N GLY A 317 0.40 -25.48 -3.68
CA GLY A 317 1.79 -25.27 -3.26
C GLY A 317 2.08 -26.01 -1.96
N LEU A 318 2.45 -25.28 -0.90
CA LEU A 318 2.76 -25.87 0.41
C LEU A 318 1.53 -26.10 1.31
N GLY A 319 0.36 -25.55 0.98
CA GLY A 319 -0.89 -25.77 1.71
C GLY A 319 -0.91 -25.24 3.14
N LEU A 320 -0.17 -24.16 3.43
CA LEU A 320 -0.06 -23.60 4.79
C LEU A 320 -1.22 -22.68 5.18
N PHE A 321 -2.31 -22.62 4.40
CA PHE A 321 -3.48 -21.80 4.71
C PHE A 321 -4.12 -22.21 6.04
N GLY A 322 -4.34 -21.23 6.92
CA GLY A 322 -4.96 -21.41 8.23
C GLY A 322 -4.09 -22.10 9.29
N THR A 323 -2.82 -22.40 9.01
CA THR A 323 -1.96 -23.20 9.92
C THR A 323 -0.97 -22.38 10.73
N LEU A 324 -0.73 -21.12 10.37
CA LEU A 324 0.34 -20.31 10.95
C LEU A 324 -0.21 -19.17 11.83
N GLY A 325 0.46 -18.93 12.97
CA GLY A 325 0.19 -17.82 13.87
C GLY A 325 0.78 -16.47 13.36
N ASN A 326 0.34 -15.39 14.00
CA ASN A 326 0.67 -14.01 13.57
C ASN A 326 2.17 -13.69 13.64
N LEU A 327 2.90 -14.22 14.63
CA LEU A 327 4.35 -14.03 14.72
C LEU A 327 5.08 -14.68 13.53
N THR A 328 4.68 -15.89 13.17
CA THR A 328 5.25 -16.59 12.01
C THR A 328 4.91 -15.86 10.71
N LEU A 329 3.68 -15.40 10.56
CA LEU A 329 3.25 -14.61 9.38
C LEU A 329 4.01 -13.29 9.27
N LEU A 330 4.26 -12.61 10.40
CA LEU A 330 5.08 -11.39 10.41
C LEU A 330 6.51 -11.70 9.91
N ALA A 331 7.15 -12.75 10.42
CA ALA A 331 8.48 -13.16 9.98
C ALA A 331 8.50 -13.56 8.50
N LEU A 332 7.51 -14.34 8.06
CA LEU A 332 7.36 -14.76 6.67
C LEU A 332 7.14 -13.57 5.73
N SER A 333 6.47 -12.50 6.17
CA SER A 333 6.27 -11.31 5.35
C SER A 333 7.59 -10.65 4.94
N PHE A 334 8.56 -10.59 5.84
CA PHE A 334 9.92 -10.13 5.51
C PHE A 334 10.63 -11.10 4.58
N ALA A 335 10.57 -12.41 4.87
CA ALA A 335 11.21 -13.43 4.03
C ALA A 335 10.65 -13.45 2.62
N VAL A 336 9.33 -13.47 2.45
CA VAL A 336 8.64 -13.43 1.16
C VAL A 336 9.01 -12.16 0.39
N THR A 337 9.10 -11.02 1.07
CA THR A 337 9.50 -9.77 0.43
C THR A 337 10.92 -9.85 -0.12
N ILE A 338 11.89 -10.32 0.67
CA ILE A 338 13.28 -10.48 0.22
C ILE A 338 13.35 -11.48 -0.94
N LEU A 339 12.70 -12.63 -0.80
CA LEU A 339 12.66 -13.66 -1.85
C LEU A 339 12.03 -13.15 -3.16
N ALA A 340 10.97 -12.32 -3.07
CA ALA A 340 10.35 -11.70 -4.24
C ALA A 340 11.26 -10.67 -4.91
N MET A 341 12.06 -9.94 -4.13
CA MET A 341 13.00 -8.96 -4.68
C MET A 341 14.16 -9.61 -5.45
N LEU A 342 14.61 -10.81 -5.07
CA LEU A 342 15.76 -11.46 -5.69
C LEU A 342 15.62 -11.64 -7.22
N PRO A 343 14.61 -12.36 -7.75
CA PRO A 343 14.47 -12.57 -9.19
C PRO A 343 14.20 -11.25 -9.95
N VAL A 344 13.44 -10.33 -9.35
CA VAL A 344 13.13 -9.04 -9.97
C VAL A 344 14.38 -8.19 -10.09
N VAL A 345 15.21 -8.11 -9.04
CA VAL A 345 16.47 -7.36 -9.07
C VAL A 345 17.48 -8.01 -10.01
N ALA A 346 17.59 -9.34 -10.04
CA ALA A 346 18.44 -10.06 -10.99
C ALA A 346 18.04 -9.73 -12.44
N PHE A 347 16.74 -9.82 -12.75
CA PHE A 347 16.20 -9.45 -14.06
C PHE A 347 16.46 -7.97 -14.40
N ALA A 348 16.13 -7.06 -13.47
CA ALA A 348 16.32 -5.62 -13.67
C ALA A 348 17.79 -5.22 -13.83
N SER A 349 18.71 -5.93 -13.19
CA SER A 349 20.15 -5.72 -13.35
C SER A 349 20.65 -6.01 -14.76
N ARG A 350 20.01 -6.96 -15.45
CA ARG A 350 20.34 -7.36 -16.84
C ARG A 350 19.58 -6.53 -17.88
N PHE A 351 18.30 -6.25 -17.65
CA PHE A 351 17.41 -5.62 -18.62
C PHE A 351 17.04 -4.17 -18.31
N GLY A 352 17.58 -3.60 -17.22
CA GLY A 352 17.39 -2.21 -16.80
C GLY A 352 16.11 -1.95 -15.99
N HIS A 353 15.05 -2.76 -16.15
CA HIS A 353 13.78 -2.66 -15.45
C HIS A 353 13.24 -4.05 -15.14
N GLY A 354 12.34 -4.17 -14.16
CA GLY A 354 11.59 -5.40 -13.89
C GLY A 354 10.63 -5.77 -15.04
N PRO A 355 10.17 -7.03 -15.11
CA PRO A 355 9.37 -7.50 -16.24
C PRO A 355 8.08 -6.71 -16.44
N LEU A 356 7.32 -6.41 -15.37
CA LEU A 356 6.08 -5.65 -15.48
C LEU A 356 6.33 -4.16 -15.74
N GLU A 357 7.41 -3.60 -15.22
CA GLU A 357 7.82 -2.22 -15.52
C GLU A 357 8.22 -2.08 -17.00
N LEU A 358 8.92 -3.06 -17.58
CA LEU A 358 9.24 -3.06 -19.02
C LEU A 358 7.98 -3.08 -19.86
N LEU A 359 7.03 -3.98 -19.56
CA LEU A 359 5.77 -4.07 -20.28
C LEU A 359 4.96 -2.77 -20.16
N LEU A 360 4.83 -2.24 -18.92
CA LEU A 360 4.16 -0.98 -18.66
C LEU A 360 4.78 0.18 -19.45
N ARG A 361 6.12 0.24 -19.51
CA ARG A 361 6.85 1.27 -20.26
C ARG A 361 6.64 1.12 -21.77
N LYS A 362 6.71 -0.11 -22.31
CA LYS A 362 6.48 -0.37 -23.72
C LYS A 362 5.11 0.12 -24.17
N VAL A 363 4.05 -0.15 -23.40
CA VAL A 363 2.69 0.30 -23.73
C VAL A 363 2.53 1.81 -23.51
N THR A 364 3.17 2.37 -22.49
CA THR A 364 3.04 3.80 -22.17
C THR A 364 3.73 4.69 -23.21
N TYR A 365 4.91 4.30 -23.70
CA TYR A 365 5.77 5.16 -24.54
C TYR A 365 5.89 4.68 -26.00
N GLY A 366 5.51 3.44 -26.30
CA GLY A 366 5.36 2.93 -27.68
C GLY A 366 4.01 3.34 -28.23
#